data_26cac0b32493e502729b837e60c13fb9
#
_entry.id   26cac0b32493e502729b837e60c13fb9
#
_cell.length_a   1.000
_cell.length_b   1.000
_cell.length_c   1.000
_cell.angle_alpha   90.00
_cell.angle_beta   90.00
_cell.angle_gamma   90.00
#
_symmetry.space_group_name_H-M   'P 1'
#
loop_
_entity.id
_entity.type
_entity.pdbx_description
1 polymer ?
#
loop_
_entity_poly.entity_id
_entity_poly.type
_entity_poly.pdbx_seq_one_letter_code
_entity_poly.pdbx_strand_id
1 'polypeptide(L)'
;MNLSDVTKVFEDLTGYIQQGDTAPFENLFTDGHISVNVPRYGQIGNNIVFGRYLRQVRLWMRDRDDLRFEYWGTVPSADEKHLAINGVYYFMIHDAEFDYHKELHIPVSVMCEMEDGKIRTARVYYSTHWVAGHNITRPAMLNEDPTLIDSLPEQEKLYFKCLWAGDSKPILDRILDHNAYFMGTAYSFNQGPDLVKTFNGLFKDGKNTELRLCTAFEAPHFLVVEYMNHRSGGNPNTPSAGMAIYQYNDEGKIIAVRLAGDSSFDHWLWPTL
;
A
#
# COMPACT_ATOMS: atom_id res chain seq x y z
N MET A 1 19.01 -12.37 -9.97
CA MET A 1 19.05 -11.18 -9.08
C MET A 1 18.71 -11.69 -7.69
N ASN A 2 19.36 -11.21 -6.66
CA ASN A 2 18.97 -11.58 -5.31
C ASN A 2 18.09 -10.46 -4.69
N LEU A 3 17.44 -10.76 -3.59
CA LEU A 3 16.58 -9.79 -2.88
C LEU A 3 17.32 -8.50 -2.53
N SER A 4 18.65 -8.58 -2.28
CA SER A 4 19.47 -7.40 -1.96
C SER A 4 19.57 -6.42 -3.12
N ASP A 5 19.52 -6.88 -4.37
CA ASP A 5 19.56 -6.00 -5.54
C ASP A 5 18.26 -5.21 -5.68
N VAL A 6 17.10 -5.87 -5.42
CA VAL A 6 15.80 -5.21 -5.40
C VAL A 6 15.76 -4.16 -4.31
N THR A 7 16.15 -4.53 -3.08
CA THR A 7 16.20 -3.63 -1.93
C THR A 7 17.00 -2.38 -2.25
N LYS A 8 18.22 -2.55 -2.77
CA LYS A 8 19.11 -1.43 -3.09
C LYS A 8 18.51 -0.46 -4.11
N VAL A 9 17.83 -0.97 -5.14
CA VAL A 9 17.19 -0.09 -6.14
C VAL A 9 16.10 0.76 -5.50
N PHE A 10 15.32 0.21 -4.55
CA PHE A 10 14.29 0.97 -3.87
C PHE A 10 14.84 1.92 -2.80
N GLU A 11 15.96 1.59 -2.14
CA GLU A 11 16.68 2.52 -1.26
C GLU A 11 17.17 3.75 -2.02
N ASP A 12 17.69 3.56 -3.24
CA ASP A 12 18.24 4.62 -4.09
C ASP A 12 17.19 5.26 -5.02
N LEU A 13 15.91 4.89 -4.90
CA LEU A 13 14.82 5.27 -5.82
C LEU A 13 14.77 6.78 -6.09
N THR A 14 14.88 7.60 -5.04
CA THR A 14 14.86 9.06 -5.18
C THR A 14 15.96 9.55 -6.11
N GLY A 15 17.18 9.07 -5.93
CA GLY A 15 18.32 9.46 -6.76
C GLY A 15 18.14 9.09 -8.23
N TYR A 16 17.66 7.88 -8.51
CA TYR A 16 17.40 7.44 -9.89
C TYR A 16 16.32 8.28 -10.57
N ILE A 17 15.21 8.55 -9.87
CA ILE A 17 14.14 9.37 -10.43
C ILE A 17 14.64 10.78 -10.73
N GLN A 18 15.36 11.42 -9.82
CA GLN A 18 15.89 12.78 -10.00
C GLN A 18 16.87 12.85 -11.18
N GLN A 19 17.73 11.85 -11.35
CA GLN A 19 18.67 11.73 -12.46
C GLN A 19 17.99 11.34 -13.77
N GLY A 20 16.79 10.75 -13.71
CA GLY A 20 16.07 10.15 -14.83
C GLY A 20 16.71 8.88 -15.33
N ASP A 21 17.43 8.19 -14.47
CA ASP A 21 17.99 6.89 -14.74
C ASP A 21 16.93 5.82 -14.45
N THR A 22 16.38 5.21 -15.50
CA THR A 22 15.37 4.15 -15.38
C THR A 22 15.97 2.76 -15.47
N ALA A 23 17.24 2.63 -15.89
CA ALA A 23 17.88 1.35 -16.11
C ALA A 23 17.92 0.43 -14.88
N PRO A 24 18.18 0.91 -13.65
CA PRO A 24 18.12 0.07 -12.46
C PRO A 24 16.76 -0.61 -12.27
N PHE A 25 15.66 0.11 -12.57
CA PHE A 25 14.31 -0.44 -12.49
C PHE A 25 14.01 -1.42 -13.62
N GLU A 26 14.38 -1.06 -14.85
CA GLU A 26 14.18 -1.92 -16.02
C GLU A 26 14.86 -3.27 -15.82
N ASN A 27 16.04 -3.29 -15.19
CA ASN A 27 16.80 -4.49 -14.89
C ASN A 27 16.19 -5.38 -13.81
N LEU A 28 15.28 -4.85 -12.98
CA LEU A 28 14.55 -5.65 -11.97
C LEU A 28 13.53 -6.60 -12.61
N PHE A 29 13.06 -6.29 -13.82
CA PHE A 29 11.99 -7.04 -14.47
C PHE A 29 12.52 -8.16 -15.37
N THR A 30 11.66 -9.16 -15.59
CA THR A 30 11.94 -10.24 -16.55
C THR A 30 12.05 -9.69 -17.96
N ASP A 31 12.82 -10.39 -18.80
CA ASP A 31 12.85 -10.11 -20.24
C ASP A 31 11.55 -10.63 -20.87
N GLY A 32 10.77 -9.74 -21.48
CA GLY A 32 9.53 -10.14 -22.15
C GLY A 32 8.27 -9.48 -21.58
N HIS A 33 7.25 -10.27 -21.31
CA HIS A 33 5.98 -9.77 -20.80
C HIS A 33 6.07 -9.45 -19.31
N ILE A 34 5.99 -8.16 -19.00
CA ILE A 34 5.81 -7.68 -17.64
C ILE A 34 4.41 -7.08 -17.49
N SER A 35 3.91 -7.09 -16.28
CA SER A 35 2.67 -6.39 -15.93
C SER A 35 2.92 -5.47 -14.75
N VAL A 36 2.82 -4.16 -14.98
CA VAL A 36 2.88 -3.16 -13.91
C VAL A 36 1.56 -2.45 -13.87
N ASN A 37 0.89 -2.52 -12.73
CA ASN A 37 -0.38 -1.85 -12.51
C ASN A 37 -0.19 -0.71 -11.51
N VAL A 38 -0.50 0.50 -11.93
CA VAL A 38 -0.37 1.72 -11.12
C VAL A 38 -1.68 2.48 -11.08
N PRO A 39 -2.02 3.10 -9.94
CA PRO A 39 -3.14 4.03 -9.87
C PRO A 39 -3.03 5.09 -10.97
N ARG A 40 -4.16 5.49 -11.55
CA ARG A 40 -4.28 6.45 -12.66
C ARG A 40 -3.88 5.95 -14.04
N TYR A 41 -2.86 5.08 -14.16
CA TYR A 41 -2.36 4.64 -15.47
C TYR A 41 -2.84 3.25 -15.86
N GLY A 42 -3.40 2.48 -14.90
CA GLY A 42 -3.83 1.10 -15.13
C GLY A 42 -2.65 0.18 -15.40
N GLN A 43 -2.85 -0.79 -16.28
CA GLN A 43 -1.86 -1.81 -16.59
C GLN A 43 -0.86 -1.35 -17.64
N ILE A 44 0.42 -1.50 -17.33
CA ILE A 44 1.54 -1.23 -18.21
C ILE A 44 2.15 -2.58 -18.61
N GLY A 45 2.11 -2.90 -19.89
CA GLY A 45 2.36 -4.26 -20.39
C GLY A 45 3.80 -4.54 -20.85
N ASN A 46 4.73 -3.58 -20.79
CA ASN A 46 6.12 -3.81 -21.19
C ASN A 46 7.10 -2.78 -20.62
N ASN A 47 8.40 -3.13 -20.65
CA ASN A 47 9.47 -2.32 -20.09
C ASN A 47 9.57 -0.92 -20.73
N ILE A 48 9.27 -0.79 -22.04
CA ILE A 48 9.31 0.49 -22.74
C ILE A 48 8.24 1.44 -22.19
N VAL A 49 7.04 0.91 -21.96
CA VAL A 49 5.94 1.69 -21.38
C VAL A 49 6.22 2.02 -19.93
N PHE A 50 6.83 1.10 -19.17
CA PHE A 50 7.26 1.35 -17.80
C PHE A 50 8.34 2.44 -17.73
N GLY A 51 9.34 2.40 -18.60
CA GLY A 51 10.34 3.47 -18.71
C GLY A 51 9.71 4.83 -19.07
N ARG A 52 8.66 4.85 -19.91
CA ARG A 52 7.89 6.08 -20.19
C ARG A 52 7.13 6.55 -18.96
N TYR A 53 6.54 5.64 -18.21
CA TYR A 53 5.88 5.96 -16.93
C TYR A 53 6.85 6.59 -15.94
N LEU A 54 8.02 5.98 -15.72
CA LEU A 54 9.04 6.55 -14.84
C LEU A 54 9.51 7.93 -15.31
N ARG A 55 9.64 8.15 -16.61
CA ARG A 55 9.93 9.48 -17.17
C ARG A 55 8.79 10.48 -16.93
N GLN A 56 7.54 10.05 -16.99
CA GLN A 56 6.39 10.90 -16.63
C GLN A 56 6.37 11.23 -15.14
N VAL A 57 6.65 10.25 -14.31
CA VAL A 57 6.84 10.47 -12.86
C VAL A 57 7.95 11.51 -12.64
N ARG A 58 9.09 11.38 -13.32
CA ARG A 58 10.18 12.34 -13.27
C ARG A 58 9.75 13.75 -13.72
N LEU A 59 9.03 13.86 -14.84
CA LEU A 59 8.57 15.16 -15.33
C LEU A 59 7.61 15.82 -14.33
N TRP A 60 6.76 15.04 -13.72
CA TRP A 60 5.85 15.50 -12.67
C TRP A 60 6.58 15.88 -11.38
N MET A 61 7.72 15.22 -11.11
CA MET A 61 8.59 15.47 -9.98
C MET A 61 9.65 16.56 -10.25
N ARG A 62 9.97 16.83 -11.52
CA ARG A 62 11.06 17.74 -11.92
C ARG A 62 10.93 19.14 -11.36
N ASP A 63 9.73 19.61 -11.19
CA ASP A 63 9.45 20.95 -10.66
C ASP A 63 9.30 20.93 -9.12
N ARG A 64 9.69 19.82 -8.48
CA ARG A 64 9.56 19.58 -7.03
C ARG A 64 10.87 19.02 -6.50
N ASP A 65 11.80 19.91 -6.15
CA ASP A 65 13.11 19.55 -5.56
C ASP A 65 12.97 18.86 -4.19
N ASP A 66 11.78 18.90 -3.60
CA ASP A 66 11.44 18.38 -2.29
C ASP A 66 10.90 16.95 -2.34
N LEU A 67 10.66 16.39 -3.53
CA LEU A 67 10.16 15.02 -3.61
C LEU A 67 11.24 14.01 -3.25
N ARG A 68 10.92 13.18 -2.26
CA ARG A 68 11.77 12.06 -1.84
C ARG A 68 10.93 10.82 -1.60
N PHE A 69 11.53 9.67 -1.80
CA PHE A 69 11.00 8.39 -1.38
C PHE A 69 11.81 7.88 -0.19
N GLU A 70 11.13 7.55 0.88
CA GLU A 70 11.71 6.85 2.02
C GLU A 70 11.33 5.37 1.94
N TYR A 71 12.33 4.54 1.77
CA TYR A 71 12.18 3.08 1.75
C TYR A 71 12.06 2.56 3.19
N TRP A 72 11.03 1.74 3.45
CA TRP A 72 10.80 1.19 4.78
C TRP A 72 11.10 -0.30 4.88
N GLY A 73 11.13 -1.00 3.78
CA GLY A 73 11.53 -2.38 3.76
C GLY A 73 10.85 -3.23 2.69
N THR A 74 11.35 -4.46 2.59
CA THR A 74 10.79 -5.53 1.77
C THR A 74 10.40 -6.71 2.63
N VAL A 75 9.34 -7.41 2.22
CA VAL A 75 8.87 -8.65 2.84
C VAL A 75 8.75 -9.70 1.74
N PRO A 76 9.70 -10.65 1.64
CA PRO A 76 9.61 -11.74 0.69
C PRO A 76 8.73 -12.87 1.24
N SER A 77 7.97 -13.55 0.37
CA SER A 77 7.32 -14.81 0.72
C SER A 77 8.34 -15.94 0.92
N ALA A 78 7.97 -16.96 1.70
CA ALA A 78 8.88 -18.08 1.97
C ALA A 78 9.25 -18.89 0.72
N ASP A 79 8.39 -18.89 -0.30
CA ASP A 79 8.61 -19.55 -1.58
C ASP A 79 9.29 -18.67 -2.63
N GLU A 80 9.68 -17.43 -2.26
CA GLU A 80 10.31 -16.42 -3.11
C GLU A 80 9.48 -16.02 -4.35
N LYS A 81 8.19 -16.36 -4.40
CA LYS A 81 7.31 -16.01 -5.51
C LYS A 81 6.66 -14.65 -5.39
N HIS A 82 6.62 -14.10 -4.17
CA HIS A 82 6.07 -12.79 -3.91
C HIS A 82 7.05 -11.93 -3.13
N LEU A 83 6.99 -10.63 -3.38
CA LEU A 83 7.77 -9.62 -2.67
C LEU A 83 6.90 -8.41 -2.43
N ALA A 84 6.69 -8.06 -1.18
CA ALA A 84 6.07 -6.81 -0.81
C ALA A 84 7.15 -5.75 -0.53
N ILE A 85 6.98 -4.56 -1.09
CA ILE A 85 7.86 -3.42 -0.86
C ILE A 85 7.00 -2.30 -0.29
N ASN A 86 7.51 -1.59 0.71
CA ASN A 86 6.79 -0.45 1.22
C ASN A 86 7.69 0.75 1.54
N GLY A 87 7.09 1.94 1.49
CA GLY A 87 7.75 3.20 1.75
C GLY A 87 6.77 4.36 1.72
N VAL A 88 7.30 5.56 1.73
CA VAL A 88 6.52 6.80 1.71
C VAL A 88 7.11 7.77 0.71
N TYR A 89 6.26 8.37 -0.11
CA TYR A 89 6.60 9.57 -0.86
C TYR A 89 6.33 10.80 -0.02
N TYR A 90 7.31 11.68 0.04
CA TYR A 90 7.24 13.00 0.66
C TYR A 90 7.31 14.07 -0.43
N PHE A 91 6.45 15.06 -0.36
CA PHE A 91 6.52 16.24 -1.21
C PHE A 91 5.77 17.43 -0.59
N MET A 92 6.18 18.64 -0.96
CA MET A 92 5.52 19.86 -0.50
C MET A 92 4.38 20.25 -1.45
N ILE A 93 3.22 20.59 -0.90
CA ILE A 93 2.22 21.37 -1.62
C ILE A 93 2.47 22.84 -1.31
N HIS A 94 2.60 23.62 -2.36
CA HIS A 94 2.64 25.06 -2.29
C HIS A 94 1.31 25.63 -2.81
N ASP A 95 0.54 26.22 -1.93
CA ASP A 95 -0.62 27.01 -2.33
C ASP A 95 -0.22 28.48 -2.29
N ALA A 96 0.03 29.03 -3.47
CA ALA A 96 0.48 30.42 -3.60
C ALA A 96 -0.62 31.44 -3.26
N GLU A 97 -1.89 31.04 -3.30
CA GLU A 97 -3.03 31.91 -3.00
C GLU A 97 -3.18 32.12 -1.49
N PHE A 98 -2.84 31.09 -0.70
CA PHE A 98 -2.99 31.12 0.76
C PHE A 98 -1.66 31.18 1.51
N ASP A 99 -0.53 31.31 0.81
CA ASP A 99 0.84 31.22 1.40
C ASP A 99 0.99 29.98 2.31
N TYR A 100 0.42 28.88 1.84
CA TYR A 100 0.33 27.64 2.60
C TYR A 100 1.34 26.62 2.07
N HIS A 101 2.17 26.12 2.97
CA HIS A 101 3.13 25.06 2.69
C HIS A 101 2.79 23.84 3.54
N LYS A 102 2.49 22.72 2.91
CA LYS A 102 2.23 21.47 3.60
C LYS A 102 3.03 20.34 2.99
N GLU A 103 3.81 19.67 3.82
CA GLU A 103 4.42 18.41 3.45
C GLU A 103 3.36 17.31 3.43
N LEU A 104 3.21 16.65 2.29
CA LEU A 104 2.39 15.46 2.15
C LEU A 104 3.25 14.21 2.25
N HIS A 105 2.70 13.23 2.94
CA HIS A 105 3.28 11.92 3.11
C HIS A 105 2.31 10.90 2.51
N ILE A 106 2.71 10.23 1.43
CA ILE A 106 1.86 9.25 0.76
C ILE A 106 2.45 7.86 0.95
N PRO A 107 1.84 7.02 1.78
CA PRO A 107 2.23 5.62 1.88
C PRO A 107 2.10 4.92 0.54
N VAL A 108 3.13 4.18 0.17
CA VAL A 108 3.20 3.39 -1.05
C VAL A 108 3.56 1.96 -0.70
N SER A 109 2.81 1.04 -1.26
CA SER A 109 3.16 -0.38 -1.23
C SER A 109 3.18 -0.94 -2.64
N VAL A 110 4.10 -1.85 -2.87
CA VAL A 110 4.22 -2.56 -4.15
C VAL A 110 4.19 -4.06 -3.87
N MET A 111 3.25 -4.76 -4.50
CA MET A 111 3.26 -6.21 -4.54
C MET A 111 3.90 -6.66 -5.84
N CYS A 112 4.95 -7.48 -5.74
CA CYS A 112 5.63 -8.07 -6.85
C CYS A 112 5.40 -9.57 -6.89
N GLU A 113 5.12 -10.10 -8.08
CA GLU A 113 5.23 -11.52 -8.39
C GLU A 113 6.59 -11.76 -9.05
N MET A 114 7.30 -12.75 -8.54
CA MET A 114 8.69 -13.04 -8.93
C MET A 114 8.73 -14.27 -9.84
N GLU A 115 9.57 -14.21 -10.86
CA GLU A 115 9.91 -15.32 -11.75
C GLU A 115 11.41 -15.30 -12.00
N ASP A 116 12.09 -16.40 -11.71
CA ASP A 116 13.54 -16.54 -11.87
C ASP A 116 14.35 -15.41 -11.21
N GLY A 117 13.92 -14.99 -10.03
CA GLY A 117 14.57 -13.92 -9.26
C GLY A 117 14.37 -12.51 -9.81
N LYS A 118 13.49 -12.32 -10.79
CA LYS A 118 13.10 -11.03 -11.36
C LYS A 118 11.61 -10.75 -11.16
N ILE A 119 11.21 -9.50 -11.24
CA ILE A 119 9.83 -9.08 -11.15
C ILE A 119 9.14 -9.35 -12.48
N ARG A 120 8.11 -10.17 -12.47
CA ARG A 120 7.21 -10.38 -13.60
C ARG A 120 6.00 -9.45 -13.55
N THR A 121 5.43 -9.30 -12.37
CA THR A 121 4.27 -8.45 -12.14
C THR A 121 4.52 -7.54 -10.97
N ALA A 122 4.15 -6.28 -11.10
CA ALA A 122 4.15 -5.33 -9.99
C ALA A 122 2.79 -4.61 -9.93
N ARG A 123 2.21 -4.55 -8.74
CA ARG A 123 1.01 -3.78 -8.45
C ARG A 123 1.35 -2.73 -7.42
N VAL A 124 1.18 -1.48 -7.80
CA VAL A 124 1.52 -0.32 -6.97
C VAL A 124 0.25 0.21 -6.31
N TYR A 125 0.31 0.45 -5.02
CA TYR A 125 -0.80 0.97 -4.19
C TYR A 125 -0.39 2.28 -3.53
N TYR A 126 -1.15 3.32 -3.76
CA TYR A 126 -1.08 4.60 -3.06
C TYR A 126 -2.39 5.37 -3.23
N SER A 127 -2.70 6.27 -2.29
CA SER A 127 -3.89 7.09 -2.40
C SER A 127 -3.75 8.15 -3.50
N THR A 128 -4.61 8.07 -4.50
CA THR A 128 -4.66 9.06 -5.59
C THR A 128 -5.34 10.37 -5.15
N HIS A 129 -6.08 10.36 -4.06
CA HIS A 129 -6.76 11.55 -3.54
C HIS A 129 -5.79 12.71 -3.31
N TRP A 130 -4.65 12.43 -2.67
CA TRP A 130 -3.64 13.44 -2.37
C TRP A 130 -2.90 13.98 -3.57
N VAL A 131 -2.88 13.21 -4.66
CA VAL A 131 -2.17 13.56 -5.90
C VAL A 131 -3.09 14.26 -6.89
N ALA A 132 -4.34 13.81 -6.98
CA ALA A 132 -5.30 14.21 -8.02
C ALA A 132 -6.51 14.98 -7.45
N GLY A 133 -6.59 15.17 -6.14
CA GLY A 133 -7.75 15.80 -5.48
C GLY A 133 -9.00 14.90 -5.41
N HIS A 134 -8.93 13.69 -5.95
CA HIS A 134 -10.04 12.73 -5.92
C HIS A 134 -9.52 11.29 -5.98
N ASN A 135 -10.31 10.35 -5.50
CA ASN A 135 -9.99 8.93 -5.61
C ASN A 135 -10.16 8.45 -7.05
N ILE A 136 -9.13 7.82 -7.57
CA ILE A 136 -9.16 7.16 -8.88
C ILE A 136 -9.21 5.65 -8.62
N THR A 137 -10.33 5.02 -8.98
CA THR A 137 -10.47 3.58 -8.88
C THR A 137 -9.92 2.91 -10.13
N ARG A 138 -9.27 1.78 -9.94
CA ARG A 138 -8.80 0.91 -11.01
C ARG A 138 -9.81 -0.21 -11.25
N PRO A 139 -9.90 -0.78 -12.47
CA PRO A 139 -10.56 -2.05 -12.66
C PRO A 139 -9.97 -3.10 -11.70
N ALA A 140 -10.76 -4.08 -11.31
CA ALA A 140 -10.26 -5.20 -10.51
C ALA A 140 -9.07 -5.86 -11.22
N MET A 141 -7.92 -5.87 -10.56
CA MET A 141 -6.66 -6.38 -11.12
C MET A 141 -6.43 -7.84 -10.78
N LEU A 142 -7.10 -8.29 -9.75
CA LEU A 142 -6.93 -9.59 -9.14
C LEU A 142 -8.28 -10.26 -9.01
N ASN A 143 -8.26 -11.59 -9.12
CA ASN A 143 -9.40 -12.40 -8.77
C ASN A 143 -9.52 -12.46 -7.24
N GLU A 144 -10.70 -12.19 -6.74
CA GLU A 144 -11.02 -12.38 -5.33
C GLU A 144 -11.09 -13.87 -5.03
N ASP A 145 -10.45 -14.28 -3.95
CA ASP A 145 -10.52 -15.67 -3.45
C ASP A 145 -11.13 -15.68 -2.04
N PRO A 146 -12.41 -16.03 -1.94
CA PRO A 146 -13.09 -16.07 -0.65
C PRO A 146 -12.52 -17.15 0.31
N THR A 147 -11.75 -18.09 -0.21
CA THR A 147 -11.17 -19.16 0.61
C THR A 147 -9.88 -18.75 1.29
N LEU A 148 -9.22 -17.67 0.82
CA LEU A 148 -7.97 -17.18 1.42
C LEU A 148 -8.11 -16.83 2.90
N ILE A 149 -9.27 -16.30 3.32
CA ILE A 149 -9.51 -15.98 4.73
C ILE A 149 -9.42 -17.23 5.62
N ASP A 150 -9.84 -18.36 5.11
CA ASP A 150 -9.80 -19.64 5.86
C ASP A 150 -8.39 -20.22 5.98
N SER A 151 -7.48 -19.79 5.10
CA SER A 151 -6.07 -20.18 5.12
C SER A 151 -5.21 -19.31 6.04
N LEU A 152 -5.71 -18.15 6.47
CA LEU A 152 -4.97 -17.25 7.36
C LEU A 152 -4.78 -17.86 8.76
N PRO A 153 -3.77 -17.43 9.52
CA PRO A 153 -3.66 -17.72 10.94
C PRO A 153 -4.90 -17.24 11.74
N GLU A 154 -5.18 -17.88 12.88
CA GLU A 154 -6.42 -17.62 13.62
C GLU A 154 -6.59 -16.18 14.11
N GLN A 155 -5.50 -15.47 14.44
CA GLN A 155 -5.61 -14.10 14.88
C GLN A 155 -5.91 -13.12 13.73
N GLU A 156 -5.45 -13.40 12.51
CA GLU A 156 -5.78 -12.61 11.33
C GLU A 156 -7.22 -12.89 10.88
N LYS A 157 -7.66 -14.14 10.97
CA LYS A 157 -9.08 -14.46 10.80
C LYS A 157 -9.95 -13.68 11.80
N LEU A 158 -9.51 -13.62 13.06
CA LEU A 158 -10.20 -12.85 14.08
C LEU A 158 -10.21 -11.36 13.73
N TYR A 159 -9.08 -10.82 13.25
CA TYR A 159 -8.98 -9.43 12.82
C TYR A 159 -10.04 -9.10 11.76
N PHE A 160 -10.10 -9.87 10.68
CA PHE A 160 -11.08 -9.64 9.61
C PHE A 160 -12.52 -9.85 10.07
N LYS A 161 -12.81 -10.88 10.88
CA LYS A 161 -14.14 -11.10 11.46
C LYS A 161 -14.59 -9.91 12.30
N CYS A 162 -13.70 -9.38 13.15
CA CYS A 162 -13.97 -8.22 13.97
C CYS A 162 -14.18 -6.95 13.12
N LEU A 163 -13.38 -6.76 12.06
CA LEU A 163 -13.54 -5.65 11.12
C LEU A 163 -14.92 -5.67 10.48
N TRP A 164 -15.37 -6.83 9.98
CA TRP A 164 -16.70 -6.97 9.38
C TRP A 164 -17.85 -6.85 10.39
N ALA A 165 -17.63 -7.29 11.62
CA ALA A 165 -18.61 -7.11 12.71
C ALA A 165 -18.68 -5.66 13.22
N GLY A 166 -17.67 -4.85 12.92
CA GLY A 166 -17.54 -3.50 13.46
C GLY A 166 -17.14 -3.44 14.93
N ASP A 167 -16.50 -4.50 15.44
CA ASP A 167 -16.07 -4.65 16.84
C ASP A 167 -14.54 -4.66 16.95
N SER A 168 -13.99 -3.51 17.35
CA SER A 168 -12.55 -3.34 17.54
C SER A 168 -12.01 -3.94 18.86
N LYS A 169 -12.90 -4.18 19.84
CA LYS A 169 -12.48 -4.53 21.20
C LYS A 169 -11.61 -5.79 21.28
N PRO A 170 -11.97 -6.94 20.65
CA PRO A 170 -11.11 -8.12 20.69
C PRO A 170 -9.71 -7.88 20.10
N ILE A 171 -9.61 -6.98 19.12
CA ILE A 171 -8.34 -6.65 18.48
C ILE A 171 -7.46 -5.84 19.44
N LEU A 172 -8.02 -4.78 20.02
CA LEU A 172 -7.32 -3.92 20.97
C LEU A 172 -6.88 -4.68 22.23
N ASP A 173 -7.72 -5.60 22.72
CA ASP A 173 -7.48 -6.32 23.96
C ASP A 173 -6.50 -7.51 23.81
N ARG A 174 -6.43 -8.14 22.63
CA ARG A 174 -5.77 -9.46 22.47
C ARG A 174 -4.70 -9.51 21.39
N ILE A 175 -4.90 -8.80 20.30
CA ILE A 175 -4.09 -8.96 19.09
C ILE A 175 -3.05 -7.86 18.97
N LEU A 176 -3.38 -6.63 19.34
CA LEU A 176 -2.44 -5.51 19.27
C LEU A 176 -1.50 -5.49 20.46
N ASP A 177 -0.24 -5.20 20.18
CA ASP A 177 0.69 -4.77 21.22
C ASP A 177 0.31 -3.36 21.72
N HIS A 178 0.58 -3.05 22.98
CA HIS A 178 0.26 -1.74 23.56
C HIS A 178 1.06 -0.58 22.95
N ASN A 179 2.21 -0.88 22.33
CA ASN A 179 3.03 0.09 21.59
C ASN A 179 2.80 0.00 20.08
N ALA A 180 1.80 -0.75 19.63
CA ALA A 180 1.51 -0.89 18.21
C ALA A 180 1.26 0.46 17.55
N TYR A 181 1.62 0.55 16.27
CA TYR A 181 1.24 1.68 15.44
C TYR A 181 0.42 1.26 14.23
N PHE A 182 -0.43 2.16 13.81
CA PHE A 182 -1.21 2.03 12.59
C PHE A 182 -0.88 3.19 11.67
N MET A 183 -0.57 2.86 10.43
CA MET A 183 -0.41 3.82 9.37
C MET A 183 -1.46 3.57 8.28
N GLY A 184 -2.38 4.50 8.18
CA GLY A 184 -3.42 4.48 7.16
C GLY A 184 -2.95 5.05 5.82
N THR A 185 -3.81 4.92 4.82
CA THR A 185 -3.57 5.38 3.44
C THR A 185 -3.34 6.90 3.31
N ALA A 186 -3.71 7.67 4.34
CA ALA A 186 -3.52 9.12 4.41
C ALA A 186 -2.33 9.53 5.28
N TYR A 187 -1.39 8.60 5.55
CA TYR A 187 -0.28 8.83 6.47
C TYR A 187 -0.74 9.26 7.88
N SER A 188 -1.86 8.74 8.32
CA SER A 188 -2.22 8.87 9.72
C SER A 188 -1.39 7.89 10.55
N PHE A 189 -0.33 8.38 11.15
CA PHE A 189 0.48 7.60 12.09
C PHE A 189 -0.16 7.68 13.47
N ASN A 190 -0.74 6.57 13.94
CA ASN A 190 -1.50 6.52 15.19
C ASN A 190 -0.88 5.54 16.17
N GLN A 191 -0.66 5.98 17.40
CA GLN A 191 -0.18 5.18 18.54
C GLN A 191 -0.98 5.50 19.79
N GLY A 192 -0.91 4.62 20.79
CA GLY A 192 -1.55 4.84 22.08
C GLY A 192 -3.04 5.17 21.98
N PRO A 193 -3.53 6.24 22.63
CA PRO A 193 -4.95 6.63 22.61
C PRO A 193 -5.48 6.94 21.22
N ASP A 194 -4.65 7.51 20.34
CA ASP A 194 -5.04 7.81 18.96
C ASP A 194 -5.19 6.54 18.14
N LEU A 195 -4.37 5.51 18.39
CA LEU A 195 -4.55 4.19 17.81
C LEU A 195 -5.91 3.61 18.18
N VAL A 196 -6.28 3.65 19.46
CA VAL A 196 -7.59 3.16 19.93
C VAL A 196 -8.73 3.90 19.23
N LYS A 197 -8.65 5.22 19.12
CA LYS A 197 -9.64 6.05 18.43
C LYS A 197 -9.74 5.68 16.96
N THR A 198 -8.60 5.53 16.30
CA THR A 198 -8.51 5.16 14.87
C THR A 198 -9.10 3.78 14.62
N PHE A 199 -8.76 2.78 15.44
CA PHE A 199 -9.33 1.44 15.30
C PHE A 199 -10.83 1.43 15.56
N ASN A 200 -11.30 2.12 16.59
CA ASN A 200 -12.74 2.25 16.84
C ASN A 200 -13.49 2.88 15.65
N GLY A 201 -12.90 3.90 15.02
CA GLY A 201 -13.44 4.51 13.79
C GLY A 201 -13.41 3.55 12.62
N LEU A 202 -12.24 2.97 12.33
CA LEU A 202 -12.04 2.03 11.23
C LEU A 202 -13.01 0.84 11.30
N PHE A 203 -13.16 0.24 12.48
CA PHE A 203 -14.03 -0.92 12.66
C PHE A 203 -15.51 -0.53 12.64
N LYS A 204 -15.89 0.62 13.20
CA LYS A 204 -17.25 1.14 13.09
C LYS A 204 -17.64 1.36 11.63
N ASP A 205 -16.76 1.95 10.84
CA ASP A 205 -16.97 2.18 9.42
C ASP A 205 -16.85 0.87 8.63
N GLY A 206 -16.00 -0.04 9.09
CA GLY A 206 -15.75 -1.36 8.53
C GLY A 206 -16.97 -2.29 8.55
N LYS A 207 -17.92 -2.10 9.47
CA LYS A 207 -19.16 -2.87 9.51
C LYS A 207 -19.92 -2.92 8.18
N ASN A 208 -19.71 -1.89 7.36
CA ASN A 208 -20.32 -1.77 6.05
C ASN A 208 -19.29 -1.96 4.91
N THR A 209 -18.13 -2.49 5.24
CA THR A 209 -17.04 -2.68 4.29
C THR A 209 -16.84 -4.16 4.06
N GLU A 210 -16.95 -4.59 2.83
CA GLU A 210 -16.64 -5.95 2.42
C GLU A 210 -15.25 -5.97 1.81
N LEU A 211 -14.27 -6.38 2.62
CA LEU A 211 -12.92 -6.65 2.14
C LEU A 211 -12.87 -8.10 1.63
N ARG A 212 -12.53 -8.28 0.37
CA ARG A 212 -12.29 -9.57 -0.23
C ARG A 212 -10.82 -9.71 -0.57
N LEU A 213 -10.20 -10.77 -0.03
CA LEU A 213 -8.79 -11.02 -0.24
C LEU A 213 -8.54 -11.52 -1.67
N CYS A 214 -7.40 -11.12 -2.22
CA CYS A 214 -6.96 -11.51 -3.55
C CYS A 214 -5.64 -12.27 -3.50
N THR A 215 -4.74 -11.86 -2.61
CA THR A 215 -3.43 -12.48 -2.37
C THR A 215 -3.15 -12.41 -0.89
N ALA A 216 -2.56 -13.45 -0.33
CA ALA A 216 -2.03 -13.44 1.02
C ALA A 216 -0.78 -14.30 1.09
N PHE A 217 0.23 -13.84 1.80
CA PHE A 217 1.40 -14.66 2.14
C PHE A 217 1.98 -14.26 3.50
N GLU A 218 2.58 -15.23 4.14
CA GLU A 218 3.29 -15.07 5.39
C GLU A 218 4.80 -15.03 5.17
N ALA A 219 5.48 -14.26 6.01
CA ALA A 219 6.93 -14.26 6.15
C ALA A 219 7.25 -14.21 7.65
N PRO A 220 8.51 -14.44 8.10
CA PRO A 220 8.86 -14.31 9.50
C PRO A 220 8.45 -12.92 10.03
N HIS A 221 7.57 -12.90 11.03
CA HIS A 221 6.98 -11.70 11.65
C HIS A 221 6.12 -10.81 10.76
N PHE A 222 5.69 -11.29 9.58
CA PHE A 222 4.84 -10.52 8.69
C PHE A 222 3.72 -11.36 8.08
N LEU A 223 2.57 -10.71 7.90
CA LEU A 223 1.52 -11.12 6.97
C LEU A 223 1.31 -9.98 5.98
N VAL A 224 1.28 -10.32 4.70
CA VAL A 224 0.96 -9.39 3.61
C VAL A 224 -0.31 -9.84 2.93
N VAL A 225 -1.24 -8.92 2.72
CA VAL A 225 -2.49 -9.19 2.01
C VAL A 225 -2.77 -8.11 0.96
N GLU A 226 -3.28 -8.55 -0.18
CA GLU A 226 -3.95 -7.67 -1.15
C GLU A 226 -5.45 -7.92 -1.09
N TYR A 227 -6.23 -6.87 -1.21
CA TYR A 227 -7.66 -6.95 -1.09
C TYR A 227 -8.38 -5.99 -2.03
N MET A 228 -9.61 -6.34 -2.38
CA MET A 228 -10.60 -5.44 -2.95
C MET A 228 -11.58 -5.01 -1.88
N ASN A 229 -11.84 -3.73 -1.80
CA ASN A 229 -12.77 -3.14 -0.84
C ASN A 229 -14.09 -2.82 -1.54
N HIS A 230 -15.09 -3.63 -1.28
CA HIS A 230 -16.47 -3.42 -1.72
C HIS A 230 -17.22 -2.64 -0.63
N ARG A 231 -17.15 -1.33 -0.69
CA ARG A 231 -17.78 -0.47 0.31
C ARG A 231 -19.29 -0.45 0.12
N SER A 232 -20.06 -0.85 1.14
CA SER A 232 -21.50 -0.66 1.13
C SER A 232 -21.80 0.85 1.15
N GLY A 233 -22.48 1.35 0.13
CA GLY A 233 -22.78 2.78 -0.06
C GLY A 233 -21.83 3.51 -1.03
N GLY A 234 -20.70 2.90 -1.43
CA GLY A 234 -19.95 3.31 -2.61
C GLY A 234 -20.56 2.77 -3.90
N ASN A 235 -19.96 3.09 -5.03
CA ASN A 235 -20.34 2.45 -6.29
C ASN A 235 -19.90 0.98 -6.25
N PRO A 236 -20.81 -0.01 -6.16
CA PRO A 236 -20.43 -1.42 -6.07
C PRO A 236 -19.71 -1.94 -7.32
N ASN A 237 -19.77 -1.17 -8.42
CA ASN A 237 -19.10 -1.52 -9.67
C ASN A 237 -17.64 -1.09 -9.74
N THR A 238 -17.15 -0.37 -8.75
CA THR A 238 -15.77 0.10 -8.72
C THR A 238 -15.18 -0.08 -7.31
N PRO A 239 -14.90 -1.32 -6.91
CA PRO A 239 -14.19 -1.57 -5.66
C PRO A 239 -12.80 -0.93 -5.70
N SER A 240 -12.31 -0.46 -4.56
CA SER A 240 -10.96 0.05 -4.44
C SER A 240 -9.98 -1.06 -4.08
N ALA A 241 -8.83 -1.07 -4.72
CA ALA A 241 -7.76 -2.01 -4.40
C ALA A 241 -6.90 -1.48 -3.25
N GLY A 242 -6.40 -2.39 -2.42
CA GLY A 242 -5.49 -2.05 -1.35
C GLY A 242 -4.56 -3.19 -0.97
N MET A 243 -3.54 -2.84 -0.21
CA MET A 243 -2.57 -3.75 0.35
C MET A 243 -2.34 -3.41 1.81
N ALA A 244 -2.26 -4.43 2.66
CA ALA A 244 -1.93 -4.31 4.06
C ALA A 244 -0.71 -5.16 4.40
N ILE A 245 0.17 -4.60 5.24
CA ILE A 245 1.30 -5.32 5.83
C ILE A 245 1.13 -5.28 7.34
N TYR A 246 0.97 -6.45 7.94
CA TYR A 246 0.91 -6.66 9.38
C TYR A 246 2.29 -7.13 9.84
N GLN A 247 2.81 -6.51 10.88
CA GLN A 247 4.08 -6.89 11.50
C GLN A 247 3.83 -7.37 12.92
N TYR A 248 4.48 -8.47 13.31
CA TYR A 248 4.30 -9.15 14.59
C TYR A 248 5.58 -9.10 15.42
N ASN A 249 5.41 -9.09 16.74
CA ASN A 249 6.49 -9.37 17.68
C ASN A 249 6.65 -10.88 17.89
N ASP A 250 7.63 -11.27 18.71
CA ASP A 250 7.91 -12.69 19.03
C ASP A 250 6.77 -13.38 19.79
N GLU A 251 5.87 -12.62 20.42
CA GLU A 251 4.65 -13.14 21.09
C GLU A 251 3.49 -13.32 20.11
N GLY A 252 3.69 -12.99 18.83
CA GLY A 252 2.67 -13.03 17.78
C GLY A 252 1.66 -11.87 17.82
N LYS A 253 1.90 -10.83 18.61
CA LYS A 253 1.04 -9.64 18.63
C LYS A 253 1.42 -8.69 17.52
N ILE A 254 0.42 -8.04 16.94
CA ILE A 254 0.63 -7.00 15.91
C ILE A 254 1.28 -5.78 16.56
N ILE A 255 2.44 -5.41 16.07
CA ILE A 255 3.17 -4.20 16.46
C ILE A 255 3.06 -3.08 15.41
N ALA A 256 2.71 -3.42 14.19
CA ALA A 256 2.48 -2.45 13.14
C ALA A 256 1.45 -2.93 12.12
N VAL A 257 0.62 -2.02 11.66
CA VAL A 257 -0.24 -2.19 10.48
C VAL A 257 0.04 -1.04 9.52
N ARG A 258 0.38 -1.37 8.28
CA ARG A 258 0.62 -0.39 7.21
C ARG A 258 -0.35 -0.65 6.08
N LEU A 259 -1.13 0.37 5.73
CA LEU A 259 -2.10 0.30 4.64
C LEU A 259 -1.68 1.22 3.51
N ALA A 260 -1.77 0.72 2.29
CA ALA A 260 -1.73 1.52 1.07
C ALA A 260 -2.88 1.10 0.16
N GLY A 261 -3.53 2.04 -0.50
CA GLY A 261 -4.68 1.74 -1.34
C GLY A 261 -5.06 2.88 -2.24
N ASP A 262 -5.82 2.57 -3.29
CA ASP A 262 -6.25 3.52 -4.32
C ASP A 262 -7.18 4.62 -3.78
N SER A 263 -7.92 4.30 -2.72
CA SER A 263 -8.79 5.26 -2.04
C SER A 263 -8.29 5.57 -0.64
N SER A 264 -8.41 6.82 -0.26
CA SER A 264 -8.26 7.22 1.14
C SER A 264 -9.61 7.03 1.84
N PHE A 265 -9.59 6.38 2.99
CA PHE A 265 -10.76 6.29 3.87
C PHE A 265 -11.08 7.62 4.57
N ASP A 266 -10.20 8.62 4.46
CA ASP A 266 -10.17 9.81 5.28
C ASP A 266 -11.05 10.95 4.76
N HIS A 267 -12.00 10.69 3.85
CA HIS A 267 -13.02 11.67 3.50
C HIS A 267 -13.81 12.21 4.72
N TRP A 268 -13.68 11.54 5.87
CA TRP A 268 -14.41 11.89 7.08
C TRP A 268 -13.64 12.77 8.06
N LEU A 269 -12.30 12.93 7.86
CA LEU A 269 -11.45 13.65 8.82
C LEU A 269 -11.16 15.10 8.42
N TRP A 270 -11.48 15.50 7.18
CA TRP A 270 -11.29 16.86 6.72
C TRP A 270 -12.67 17.46 6.39
N PRO A 271 -13.11 18.49 7.11
CA PRO A 271 -14.20 19.31 6.61
C PRO A 271 -13.79 19.83 5.23
N THR A 272 -14.66 19.65 4.25
CA THR A 272 -14.54 20.32 2.96
C THR A 272 -14.22 21.79 3.19
N LEU A 273 -13.01 22.19 2.83
CA LEU A 273 -12.66 23.59 2.66
C LEU A 273 -13.47 24.17 1.51
#